data_0a489a643932661f71364c8bcc24a448
#
_entry.id   0a489a643932661f71364c8bcc24a448
#
_cell.length_a   1.000
_cell.length_b   1.000
_cell.length_c   1.000
_cell.angle_alpha   90.00
_cell.angle_beta   90.00
_cell.angle_gamma   90.00
#
_symmetry.space_group_name_H-M   'P 1'
#
loop_
_entity.id
_entity.type
_entity.pdbx_description
1 polymer ?
#
loop_
_entity_poly.entity_id
_entity_poly.type
_entity_poly.pdbx_seq_one_letter_code
_entity_poly.pdbx_strand_id
1 'polypeptide(L)'
;MRKLIVGFYVLYIFIITYFSLTPLEHKIPVNVWDKASHFTAYLFLVMFVRRVHIRFSYLTCVITCFSYSFVIECIQYFIPNRQFELLDMLANLLGAILGVVIYYLI
;
A
#
# COMPACT_ATOMS: atom_id res chain seq x y z
N MET A 1 -19.22 -12.22 9.15
CA MET A 1 -17.77 -11.90 9.21
C MET A 1 -17.21 -11.43 7.88
N ARG A 2 -17.56 -12.10 6.78
CA ARG A 2 -17.01 -11.70 5.48
C ARG A 2 -17.39 -10.27 5.08
N LYS A 3 -18.65 -9.89 5.27
CA LYS A 3 -19.08 -8.52 4.94
C LYS A 3 -18.33 -7.47 5.76
N LEU A 4 -18.05 -7.79 7.02
CA LEU A 4 -17.31 -6.88 7.90
C LEU A 4 -15.87 -6.72 7.44
N ILE A 5 -15.23 -7.83 7.06
CA ILE A 5 -13.85 -7.80 6.55
C ILE A 5 -13.77 -7.01 5.25
N VAL A 6 -14.72 -7.21 4.34
CA VAL A 6 -14.76 -6.46 3.08
C VAL A 6 -14.95 -4.97 3.36
N GLY A 7 -15.80 -4.63 4.33
CA GLY A 7 -15.99 -3.24 4.73
C GLY A 7 -14.72 -2.60 5.24
N PHE A 8 -13.98 -3.29 6.10
CA PHE A 8 -12.69 -2.79 6.60
C PHE A 8 -11.66 -2.68 5.47
N TYR A 9 -11.65 -3.63 4.55
CA TYR A 9 -10.76 -3.60 3.38
C TYR A 9 -11.00 -2.36 2.53
N VAL A 10 -12.26 -2.09 2.19
CA VAL A 10 -12.63 -0.93 1.39
C VAL A 10 -12.25 0.36 2.13
N LEU A 11 -12.56 0.44 3.42
CA LEU A 11 -12.21 1.60 4.23
C LEU A 11 -10.70 1.81 4.26
N TYR A 12 -9.93 0.73 4.40
CA TYR A 12 -8.48 0.81 4.45
C TYR A 12 -7.92 1.36 3.14
N ILE A 13 -8.44 0.90 2.00
CA ILE A 13 -8.02 1.41 0.69
C ILE A 13 -8.33 2.90 0.57
N PHE A 14 -9.52 3.33 1.00
CA PHE A 14 -9.89 4.75 0.96
C PHE A 14 -8.95 5.58 1.83
N ILE A 15 -8.61 5.10 3.01
CA ILE A 15 -7.72 5.83 3.91
C ILE A 15 -6.32 5.97 3.29
N ILE A 16 -5.76 4.88 2.78
CA ILE A 16 -4.44 4.93 2.14
C ILE A 16 -4.47 5.88 0.95
N THR A 17 -5.48 5.78 0.10
CA THR A 17 -5.60 6.61 -1.09
C THR A 17 -5.72 8.09 -0.70
N TYR A 18 -6.56 8.38 0.27
CA TYR A 18 -6.77 9.75 0.71
C TYR A 18 -5.47 10.38 1.20
N PHE A 19 -4.76 9.71 2.12
CA PHE A 19 -3.52 10.27 2.66
C PHE A 19 -2.41 10.30 1.63
N SER A 20 -2.39 9.36 0.69
CA SER A 20 -1.37 9.34 -0.37
C SER A 20 -1.56 10.47 -1.36
N LEU A 21 -2.79 10.88 -1.64
CA LEU A 21 -3.10 11.85 -2.68
C LEU A 21 -3.43 13.24 -2.14
N THR A 22 -3.44 13.43 -0.82
CA THR A 22 -3.68 14.75 -0.23
C THR A 22 -2.46 15.64 -0.46
N PRO A 23 -2.63 16.84 -1.03
CA PRO A 23 -1.51 17.77 -1.20
C PRO A 23 -0.89 18.17 0.13
N LEU A 24 0.42 18.37 0.15
CA LEU A 24 1.15 18.81 1.33
C LEU A 24 1.42 20.31 1.24
N GLU A 25 1.50 20.96 2.39
CA GLU A 25 1.81 22.39 2.44
C GLU A 25 3.25 22.65 1.99
N HIS A 26 4.14 21.71 2.24
CA HIS A 26 5.55 21.80 1.83
C HIS A 26 6.09 20.38 1.66
N LYS A 27 7.21 20.26 0.95
CA LYS A 27 7.82 18.95 0.72
C LYS A 27 8.30 18.33 2.03
N ILE A 28 8.00 17.05 2.21
CA ILE A 28 8.48 16.28 3.35
C ILE A 28 9.90 15.80 3.04
N PRO A 29 10.87 16.03 3.94
CA PRO A 29 12.22 15.48 3.75
C PRO A 29 12.17 13.95 3.70
N VAL A 30 13.02 13.36 2.87
CA VAL A 30 13.15 11.91 2.83
C VAL A 30 13.70 11.44 4.18
N ASN A 31 12.99 10.51 4.83
CA ASN A 31 13.43 9.95 6.10
C ASN A 31 12.97 8.51 6.24
N VAL A 32 13.56 7.82 7.23
CA VAL A 32 13.28 6.40 7.46
C VAL A 32 11.84 6.17 7.90
N TRP A 33 11.28 7.09 8.68
CA TRP A 33 9.90 6.94 9.18
C TRP A 33 8.88 6.98 8.04
N ASP A 34 9.12 7.81 7.03
CA ASP A 34 8.26 7.86 5.86
C ASP A 34 8.26 6.51 5.14
N LYS A 35 9.45 5.93 4.91
CA LYS A 35 9.56 4.63 4.27
C LYS A 35 8.95 3.52 5.13
N ALA A 36 9.12 3.58 6.45
CA ALA A 36 8.52 2.61 7.36
C ALA A 36 7.00 2.67 7.31
N SER A 37 6.42 3.86 7.15
CA SER A 37 4.97 4.01 7.01
C SER A 37 4.47 3.33 5.75
N HIS A 38 5.14 3.55 4.62
CA HIS A 38 4.79 2.90 3.36
C HIS A 38 4.89 1.38 3.49
N PHE A 39 5.99 0.91 4.04
CA PHE A 39 6.23 -0.52 4.23
C PHE A 39 5.10 -1.16 5.05
N THR A 40 4.77 -0.56 6.18
CA THR A 40 3.74 -1.09 7.08
C THR A 40 2.35 -1.04 6.43
N ALA A 41 2.04 0.06 5.75
CA ALA A 41 0.74 0.19 5.09
C ALA A 41 0.52 -0.91 4.06
N TYR A 42 1.53 -1.23 3.28
CA TYR A 42 1.39 -2.24 2.23
C TYR A 42 1.49 -3.67 2.77
N LEU A 43 2.19 -3.85 3.90
CA LEU A 43 2.18 -5.14 4.58
C LEU A 43 0.75 -5.53 4.97
N PHE A 44 0.02 -4.62 5.60
CA PHE A 44 -1.36 -4.90 5.98
C PHE A 44 -2.28 -4.92 4.77
N LEU A 45 -2.03 -4.07 3.77
CA LEU A 45 -2.85 -4.06 2.56
C LEU A 45 -2.84 -5.42 1.86
N VAL A 46 -1.66 -6.02 1.70
CA VAL A 46 -1.57 -7.31 1.01
C VAL A 46 -2.25 -8.42 1.81
N MET A 47 -2.22 -8.33 3.13
CA MET A 47 -2.93 -9.29 3.97
C MET A 47 -4.45 -9.19 3.77
N PHE A 48 -4.98 -7.96 3.67
CA PHE A 48 -6.38 -7.76 3.34
C PHE A 48 -6.71 -8.30 1.94
N VAL A 49 -5.86 -8.00 0.96
CA VAL A 49 -6.08 -8.47 -0.42
C VAL A 49 -6.18 -9.99 -0.44
N ARG A 50 -5.25 -10.67 0.21
CA ARG A 50 -5.25 -12.13 0.24
C ARG A 50 -6.47 -12.68 0.97
N ARG A 51 -6.88 -12.03 2.04
CA ARG A 51 -8.03 -12.49 2.83
C ARG A 51 -9.35 -12.32 2.10
N VAL A 52 -9.48 -11.21 1.37
CA VAL A 52 -10.72 -10.90 0.63
C VAL A 52 -10.76 -11.68 -0.68
N HIS A 53 -9.65 -11.71 -1.41
CA HIS A 53 -9.57 -12.37 -2.72
C HIS A 53 -8.91 -13.73 -2.55
N ILE A 54 -9.64 -14.66 -1.93
CA ILE A 54 -9.09 -15.95 -1.53
C ILE A 54 -8.61 -16.80 -2.70
N ARG A 55 -9.07 -16.50 -3.92
CA ARG A 55 -8.63 -17.21 -5.12
C ARG A 55 -7.33 -16.67 -5.71
N PHE A 56 -6.90 -15.50 -5.26
CA PHE A 56 -5.62 -14.94 -5.73
C PHE A 56 -4.48 -15.75 -5.14
N SER A 57 -3.46 -16.05 -5.98
CA SER A 57 -2.21 -16.59 -5.47
C SER A 57 -1.48 -15.50 -4.68
N TYR A 58 -0.49 -15.90 -3.90
CA TYR A 58 0.33 -14.92 -3.16
C TYR A 58 1.03 -13.97 -4.12
N LEU A 59 1.53 -14.49 -5.24
CA LEU A 59 2.16 -13.65 -6.26
C LEU A 59 1.17 -12.64 -6.83
N THR A 60 -0.05 -13.05 -7.12
CA THR A 60 -1.09 -12.15 -7.63
C THR A 60 -1.40 -11.06 -6.62
N CYS A 61 -1.43 -11.37 -5.33
CA CYS A 61 -1.66 -10.37 -4.30
C CYS A 61 -0.54 -9.33 -4.28
N VAL A 62 0.71 -9.77 -4.36
CA VAL A 62 1.86 -8.85 -4.38
C VAL A 62 1.82 -7.98 -5.62
N ILE A 63 1.54 -8.55 -6.78
CA ILE A 63 1.45 -7.81 -8.04
C ILE A 63 0.33 -6.77 -7.98
N THR A 64 -0.82 -7.14 -7.41
CA THR A 64 -1.95 -6.23 -7.26
C THR A 64 -1.57 -5.03 -6.39
N CYS A 65 -0.93 -5.27 -5.26
CA CYS A 65 -0.49 -4.20 -4.36
C CYS A 65 0.57 -3.31 -5.02
N PHE A 66 1.51 -3.92 -5.74
CA PHE A 66 2.56 -3.17 -6.41
C PHE A 66 1.97 -2.31 -7.55
N SER A 67 1.01 -2.84 -8.29
CA SER A 67 0.33 -2.09 -9.35
C SER A 67 -0.42 -0.89 -8.77
N TYR A 68 -1.10 -1.08 -7.65
CA TYR A 68 -1.77 0.00 -6.95
C TYR A 68 -0.76 1.06 -6.51
N SER A 69 0.37 0.63 -5.95
CA SER A 69 1.44 1.53 -5.54
C SER A 69 1.97 2.36 -6.72
N PHE A 70 2.16 1.71 -7.87
CA PHE A 70 2.65 2.39 -9.06
C PHE A 70 1.66 3.47 -9.53
N VAL A 71 0.37 3.14 -9.55
CA VAL A 71 -0.66 4.11 -9.96
C VAL A 71 -0.67 5.31 -9.00
N ILE A 72 -0.61 5.04 -7.69
CA ILE A 72 -0.59 6.10 -6.68
C ILE A 72 0.64 7.01 -6.88
N GLU A 73 1.82 6.42 -7.10
CA GLU A 73 3.04 7.20 -7.31
C GLU A 73 2.94 8.05 -8.58
N CYS A 74 2.36 7.51 -9.65
CA CYS A 74 2.16 8.27 -10.88
C CYS A 74 1.23 9.46 -10.66
N ILE A 75 0.16 9.28 -9.89
CA ILE A 75 -0.75 10.37 -9.58
C ILE A 75 -0.07 11.40 -8.67
N GLN A 76 0.72 10.94 -7.70
CA GLN A 76 1.44 11.84 -6.79
C GLN A 76 2.39 12.78 -7.54
N TYR A 77 2.92 12.34 -8.67
CA TYR A 77 3.80 13.18 -9.47
C TYR A 77 3.12 14.51 -9.85
N PHE A 78 1.81 14.51 -10.02
CA PHE A 78 1.04 15.69 -10.42
C PHE A 78 0.46 16.46 -9.24
N ILE A 79 0.68 16.04 -8.01
CA ILE A 79 0.11 16.68 -6.82
C ILE A 79 1.15 17.63 -6.20
N PRO A 80 0.74 18.86 -5.82
CA PRO A 80 1.68 19.81 -5.20
C PRO A 80 2.36 19.22 -3.96
N ASN A 81 3.68 19.42 -3.88
CA ASN A 81 4.53 18.96 -2.78
C ASN A 81 4.58 17.45 -2.58
N ARG A 82 4.06 16.70 -3.55
CA ARG A 82 4.26 15.26 -3.67
C ARG A 82 5.19 15.00 -4.84
N GLN A 83 5.92 13.90 -4.80
CA GLN A 83 6.81 13.55 -5.91
C GLN A 83 6.88 12.05 -6.07
N PHE A 84 7.16 11.61 -7.30
CA PHE A 84 7.40 10.21 -7.59
C PHE A 84 8.72 9.79 -6.94
N GLU A 85 8.68 8.78 -6.08
CA GLU A 85 9.88 8.26 -5.44
C GLU A 85 9.95 6.75 -5.63
N LEU A 86 11.01 6.32 -6.29
CA LEU A 86 11.24 4.90 -6.53
C LEU A 86 11.44 4.14 -5.22
N LEU A 87 12.05 4.79 -4.22
CA LEU A 87 12.27 4.17 -2.91
C LEU A 87 10.96 3.90 -2.18
N ASP A 88 9.93 4.75 -2.37
CA ASP A 88 8.61 4.49 -1.80
C ASP A 88 8.01 3.24 -2.40
N MET A 89 8.13 3.08 -3.73
CA MET A 89 7.63 1.88 -4.39
C MET A 89 8.36 0.64 -3.91
N LEU A 90 9.67 0.74 -3.70
CA LEU A 90 10.45 -0.38 -3.19
C LEU A 90 10.01 -0.75 -1.77
N ALA A 91 9.79 0.24 -0.90
CA ALA A 91 9.28 -0.01 0.45
C ALA A 91 7.92 -0.68 0.42
N ASN A 92 7.03 -0.22 -0.47
CA ASN A 92 5.70 -0.80 -0.64
C ASN A 92 5.78 -2.25 -1.09
N LEU A 93 6.68 -2.54 -2.06
CA LEU A 93 6.87 -3.90 -2.55
C LEU A 93 7.39 -4.83 -1.46
N LEU A 94 8.40 -4.38 -0.71
CA LEU A 94 8.96 -5.18 0.38
C LEU A 94 7.93 -5.43 1.48
N GLY A 95 7.10 -4.43 1.77
CA GLY A 95 6.01 -4.60 2.73
C GLY A 95 5.02 -5.65 2.25
N ALA A 96 4.63 -5.61 0.98
CA ALA A 96 3.71 -6.58 0.42
C ALA A 96 4.29 -8.00 0.46
N ILE A 97 5.57 -8.15 0.13
CA ILE A 97 6.24 -9.47 0.18
C ILE A 97 6.24 -10.00 1.62
N LEU A 98 6.64 -9.18 2.58
CA LEU A 98 6.64 -9.60 3.98
C LEU A 98 5.22 -9.93 4.46
N GLY A 99 4.23 -9.16 4.02
CA GLY A 99 2.84 -9.41 4.39
C GLY A 99 2.34 -10.77 3.95
N VAL A 100 2.67 -11.20 2.72
CA VAL A 100 2.26 -12.54 2.27
C VAL A 100 3.03 -13.64 2.99
N VAL A 101 4.31 -13.39 3.32
CA VAL A 101 5.08 -14.36 4.12
C VAL A 101 4.43 -14.54 5.49
N ILE A 102 4.09 -13.45 6.16
CA ILE A 102 3.42 -13.50 7.46
C ILE A 102 2.08 -14.22 7.33
N TYR A 103 1.30 -13.87 6.33
CA TYR A 103 -0.02 -14.49 6.13
C TYR A 103 0.12 -15.99 5.93
N TYR A 104 1.10 -16.43 5.16
CA TYR A 104 1.34 -17.86 4.92
C TYR A 104 1.71 -18.58 6.21
N LEU A 105 2.48 -17.92 7.10
CA LEU A 105 2.95 -18.56 8.33
C LEU A 105 1.90 -18.60 9.44
N ILE A 106 0.87 -17.78 9.38
CA ILE A 106 -0.19 -17.80 10.38
C ILE A 106 -1.39 -18.60 9.88
#